data_3cefa954ef850c803ffc896622d07c4b
#
_entry.id   3cefa954ef850c803ffc896622d07c4b
#
_cell.length_a   1.000
_cell.length_b   1.000
_cell.length_c   1.000
_cell.angle_alpha   90.00
_cell.angle_beta   90.00
_cell.angle_gamma   90.00
#
_symmetry.space_group_name_H-M   'P 1'
#
loop_
_entity.id
_entity.type
_entity.pdbx_description
1 polymer ?
#
loop_
_entity_poly.entity_id
_entity_poly.type
_entity_poly.pdbx_seq_one_letter_code
_entity_poly.pdbx_strand_id
1 'polypeptide(L)'
;KLKKLIKKKVTIIRAIPMPPIRLGKGPVAIFPPNKKVKIFFDKIGTTIEIKNEKLSKNFWAISGTMASFYELLNVLSNWLIRKKINKLDAQKYVTSLYSALAELALLNSSKPLKNLVNEQTPGGLNWQGVNDLRKLSFYKLLEKSLNKIYKRL
;
A
#
# COMPACT_ATOMS: atom_id res chain seq x y z
N LYS A 1 -11.26 -25.40 -9.80
CA LYS A 1 -12.28 -26.08 -8.94
C LYS A 1 -13.68 -25.44 -9.08
N LEU A 2 -13.85 -24.11 -8.88
CA LEU A 2 -15.15 -23.42 -8.97
C LEU A 2 -15.90 -23.66 -10.29
N LYS A 3 -15.23 -23.56 -11.45
CA LYS A 3 -15.84 -23.84 -12.77
C LYS A 3 -16.48 -25.21 -12.89
N LYS A 4 -15.98 -26.22 -12.16
CA LYS A 4 -16.54 -27.59 -12.18
C LYS A 4 -17.81 -27.71 -11.33
N LEU A 5 -18.01 -26.80 -10.37
CA LEU A 5 -19.18 -26.81 -9.49
C LEU A 5 -20.35 -25.99 -10.06
N ILE A 6 -20.06 -25.04 -10.96
CA ILE A 6 -21.07 -24.17 -11.56
C ILE A 6 -21.54 -24.81 -12.87
N LYS A 7 -22.78 -25.31 -12.88
CA LYS A 7 -23.40 -25.99 -14.05
C LYS A 7 -23.73 -25.01 -15.20
N LYS A 8 -23.76 -23.70 -14.97
CA LYS A 8 -24.07 -22.65 -15.98
C LYS A 8 -22.78 -22.11 -16.59
N LYS A 9 -22.83 -21.72 -17.87
CA LYS A 9 -21.75 -21.00 -18.55
C LYS A 9 -21.64 -19.57 -18.01
N VAL A 10 -20.73 -19.33 -17.06
CA VAL A 10 -20.52 -18.05 -16.41
C VAL A 10 -19.06 -17.62 -16.48
N THR A 11 -18.83 -16.31 -16.50
CA THR A 11 -17.48 -15.75 -16.35
C THR A 11 -17.19 -15.60 -14.86
N ILE A 12 -16.11 -16.23 -14.40
CA ILE A 12 -15.66 -16.16 -13.01
C ILE A 12 -14.49 -15.19 -12.94
N ILE A 13 -14.66 -14.13 -12.16
CA ILE A 13 -13.61 -13.14 -11.88
C ILE A 13 -13.28 -13.25 -10.40
N ARG A 14 -12.00 -13.43 -10.08
CA ARG A 14 -11.51 -13.29 -8.71
C ARG A 14 -11.26 -11.81 -8.46
N ALA A 15 -11.83 -11.27 -7.39
CA ALA A 15 -11.57 -9.92 -6.92
C ALA A 15 -11.16 -9.95 -5.45
N ILE A 16 -10.16 -9.16 -5.09
CA ILE A 16 -9.62 -9.11 -3.73
C ILE A 16 -9.58 -7.64 -3.27
N PRO A 17 -10.69 -7.16 -2.69
CA PRO A 17 -10.73 -5.83 -2.08
C PRO A 17 -9.96 -5.84 -0.77
N MET A 18 -9.27 -4.73 -0.48
CA MET A 18 -8.58 -4.50 0.79
C MET A 18 -9.51 -3.75 1.78
N PRO A 19 -9.28 -3.85 3.11
CA PRO A 19 -10.13 -3.22 4.11
C PRO A 19 -10.46 -1.74 3.90
N PRO A 20 -9.57 -0.88 3.33
CA PRO A 20 -9.89 0.52 3.05
C PRO A 20 -11.00 0.75 2.01
N ILE A 21 -11.45 -0.29 1.31
CA ILE A 21 -12.55 -0.19 0.33
C ILE A 21 -13.85 0.36 0.94
N ARG A 22 -14.06 0.16 2.25
CA ARG A 22 -15.19 0.76 3.00
C ARG A 22 -15.20 2.29 2.99
N LEU A 23 -14.06 2.91 2.66
CA LEU A 23 -13.88 4.36 2.53
C LEU A 23 -13.89 4.81 1.06
N GLY A 24 -14.24 3.93 0.11
CA GLY A 24 -14.11 4.21 -1.30
C GLY A 24 -12.66 4.31 -1.78
N LYS A 25 -11.71 3.72 -1.06
CA LYS A 25 -10.26 3.80 -1.33
C LYS A 25 -9.58 2.43 -1.25
N GLY A 26 -8.41 2.34 -1.85
CA GLY A 26 -7.56 1.15 -1.80
C GLY A 26 -7.63 0.31 -3.06
N PRO A 27 -6.65 -0.59 -3.26
CA PRO A 27 -6.55 -1.42 -4.44
C PRO A 27 -7.54 -2.58 -4.42
N VAL A 28 -8.08 -2.89 -5.59
CA VAL A 28 -8.84 -4.12 -5.86
C VAL A 28 -8.17 -4.85 -7.01
N ALA A 29 -7.45 -5.90 -6.71
CA ALA A 29 -6.84 -6.76 -7.72
C ALA A 29 -7.89 -7.69 -8.32
N ILE A 30 -8.05 -7.72 -9.65
CA ILE A 30 -8.97 -8.61 -10.36
C ILE A 30 -8.23 -9.52 -11.34
N PHE A 31 -8.69 -10.78 -11.44
CA PHE A 31 -8.19 -11.76 -12.42
C PHE A 31 -9.32 -12.69 -12.87
N PRO A 32 -9.46 -13.01 -14.16
CA PRO A 32 -8.80 -12.34 -15.31
C PRO A 32 -9.30 -10.91 -15.50
N PRO A 33 -8.62 -10.07 -16.33
CA PRO A 33 -9.10 -8.74 -16.70
C PRO A 33 -10.54 -8.77 -17.19
N ASN A 34 -11.36 -7.80 -16.72
CA ASN A 34 -12.76 -7.70 -17.13
C ASN A 34 -13.27 -6.26 -17.01
N LYS A 35 -13.59 -5.65 -18.14
CA LYS A 35 -13.99 -4.23 -18.20
C LYS A 35 -15.22 -3.90 -17.34
N LYS A 36 -16.25 -4.76 -17.30
CA LYS A 36 -17.45 -4.52 -16.50
C LYS A 36 -17.15 -4.56 -15.00
N VAL A 37 -16.37 -5.54 -14.58
CA VAL A 37 -15.95 -5.69 -13.18
C VAL A 37 -15.00 -4.57 -12.77
N LYS A 38 -14.11 -4.15 -13.66
CA LYS A 38 -13.26 -2.97 -13.45
C LYS A 38 -14.10 -1.72 -13.18
N ILE A 39 -15.04 -1.38 -14.07
CA ILE A 39 -15.91 -0.21 -13.91
C ILE A 39 -16.71 -0.26 -12.59
N PHE A 40 -17.11 -1.45 -12.16
CA PHE A 40 -17.79 -1.62 -10.88
C PHE A 40 -16.87 -1.28 -9.69
N PHE A 41 -15.68 -1.86 -9.65
CA PHE A 41 -14.75 -1.64 -8.54
C PHE A 41 -14.06 -0.26 -8.56
N ASP A 42 -13.92 0.38 -9.72
CA ASP A 42 -13.39 1.75 -9.81
C ASP A 42 -14.29 2.80 -9.11
N LYS A 43 -15.53 2.45 -8.81
CA LYS A 43 -16.45 3.30 -8.01
C LYS A 43 -16.13 3.29 -6.51
N ILE A 44 -15.44 2.28 -6.04
CA ILE A 44 -15.19 2.03 -4.61
C ILE A 44 -13.72 1.76 -4.27
N GLY A 45 -12.81 1.94 -5.24
CA GLY A 45 -11.38 1.75 -5.06
C GLY A 45 -10.61 1.91 -6.36
N THR A 46 -9.36 1.49 -6.37
CA THR A 46 -8.50 1.48 -7.56
C THR A 46 -8.35 0.06 -8.09
N THR A 47 -8.92 -0.23 -9.25
CA THR A 47 -8.87 -1.58 -9.82
C THR A 47 -7.53 -1.85 -10.53
N ILE A 48 -6.88 -2.92 -10.15
CA ILE A 48 -5.65 -3.42 -10.78
C ILE A 48 -5.97 -4.72 -11.52
N GLU A 49 -5.88 -4.70 -12.86
CA GLU A 49 -6.12 -5.87 -13.70
C GLU A 49 -4.88 -6.76 -13.78
N ILE A 50 -4.98 -7.98 -13.31
CA ILE A 50 -3.89 -8.95 -13.32
C ILE A 50 -4.01 -9.82 -14.56
N LYS A 51 -3.00 -9.79 -15.44
CA LYS A 51 -2.98 -10.55 -16.70
C LYS A 51 -2.61 -12.03 -16.50
N ASN A 52 -1.88 -12.35 -15.42
CA ASN A 52 -1.46 -13.71 -15.11
C ASN A 52 -1.74 -14.00 -13.63
N GLU A 53 -2.51 -15.05 -13.35
CA GLU A 53 -2.91 -15.41 -11.99
C GLU A 53 -1.72 -15.62 -11.04
N LYS A 54 -0.61 -16.16 -11.53
CA LYS A 54 0.61 -16.37 -10.74
C LYS A 54 1.17 -15.07 -10.17
N LEU A 55 0.94 -13.92 -10.84
CA LEU A 55 1.36 -12.61 -10.37
C LEU A 55 0.53 -12.08 -9.19
N SER A 56 -0.65 -12.64 -8.94
CA SER A 56 -1.51 -12.24 -7.80
C SER A 56 -0.78 -12.33 -6.47
N LYS A 57 0.09 -13.32 -6.33
CA LYS A 57 0.90 -13.58 -5.14
C LYS A 57 1.78 -12.37 -4.74
N ASN A 58 2.29 -11.62 -5.74
CA ASN A 58 3.11 -10.43 -5.51
C ASN A 58 2.29 -9.32 -4.80
N PHE A 59 1.06 -9.09 -5.26
CA PHE A 59 0.16 -8.10 -4.66
C PHE A 59 -0.23 -8.50 -3.23
N TRP A 60 -0.43 -9.79 -2.97
CA TRP A 60 -0.74 -10.28 -1.62
C TRP A 60 0.44 -10.12 -0.66
N ALA A 61 1.66 -10.29 -1.13
CA ALA A 61 2.84 -10.05 -0.32
C ALA A 61 2.90 -8.57 0.16
N ILE A 62 2.63 -7.62 -0.74
CA ILE A 62 2.52 -6.20 -0.37
C ILE A 62 1.39 -5.96 0.63
N SER A 63 0.22 -6.59 0.45
CA SER A 63 -0.88 -6.46 1.40
C SER A 63 -0.52 -6.96 2.81
N GLY A 64 0.44 -7.87 2.94
CA GLY A 64 0.98 -8.34 4.21
C GLY A 64 1.75 -7.29 5.01
N THR A 65 2.00 -6.10 4.44
CA THR A 65 2.70 -4.99 5.13
C THR A 65 1.77 -4.00 5.82
N MET A 66 0.46 -4.19 5.78
CA MET A 66 -0.50 -3.24 6.39
C MET A 66 -0.23 -2.99 7.87
N ALA A 67 0.04 -4.04 8.64
CA ALA A 67 0.36 -3.89 10.06
C ALA A 67 1.69 -3.15 10.28
N SER A 68 2.68 -3.36 9.42
CA SER A 68 3.96 -2.64 9.48
C SER A 68 3.79 -1.15 9.20
N PHE A 69 2.85 -0.78 8.34
CA PHE A 69 2.49 0.62 8.11
C PHE A 69 1.87 1.24 9.37
N TYR A 70 0.92 0.56 10.02
CA TYR A 70 0.34 1.05 11.27
C TYR A 70 1.38 1.15 12.39
N GLU A 71 2.33 0.21 12.46
CA GLU A 71 3.42 0.28 13.42
C GLU A 71 4.35 1.48 13.16
N LEU A 72 4.62 1.81 11.91
CA LEU A 72 5.34 3.05 11.58
C LEU A 72 4.62 4.29 12.15
N LEU A 73 3.32 4.41 11.91
CA LEU A 73 2.53 5.53 12.44
C LEU A 73 2.53 5.54 13.98
N ASN A 74 2.47 4.37 14.61
CA ASN A 74 2.54 4.20 16.06
C ASN A 74 3.88 4.69 16.61
N VAL A 75 4.99 4.27 16.03
CA VAL A 75 6.35 4.69 16.43
C VAL A 75 6.52 6.21 16.35
N LEU A 76 6.06 6.83 15.26
CA LEU A 76 6.15 8.27 15.05
C LEU A 76 5.26 9.05 16.04
N SER A 77 4.04 8.57 16.26
CA SER A 77 3.12 9.18 17.24
C SER A 77 3.68 9.08 18.66
N ASN A 78 4.22 7.92 19.04
CA ASN A 78 4.83 7.72 20.35
C ASN A 78 6.10 8.59 20.53
N TRP A 79 6.85 8.87 19.46
CA TRP A 79 7.97 9.80 19.52
C TRP A 79 7.50 11.21 19.89
N LEU A 80 6.43 11.73 19.29
CA LEU A 80 5.82 13.01 19.61
C LEU A 80 5.30 13.04 21.07
N ILE A 81 4.66 11.96 21.52
CA ILE A 81 4.17 11.85 22.90
C ILE A 81 5.32 11.95 23.91
N ARG A 82 6.45 11.29 23.65
CA ARG A 82 7.66 11.44 24.49
C ARG A 82 8.21 12.86 24.46
N LYS A 83 7.95 13.64 23.41
CA LYS A 83 8.27 15.08 23.32
C LYS A 83 7.19 15.99 23.92
N LYS A 84 6.30 15.43 24.77
CA LYS A 84 5.27 16.16 25.51
C LYS A 84 4.10 16.69 24.65
N ILE A 85 3.93 16.20 23.43
CA ILE A 85 2.71 16.43 22.64
C ILE A 85 1.63 15.50 23.18
N ASN A 86 0.39 16.00 23.32
CA ASN A 86 -0.72 15.16 23.78
C ASN A 86 -1.00 14.03 22.77
N LYS A 87 -1.53 12.92 23.26
CA LYS A 87 -1.72 11.70 22.47
C LYS A 87 -2.61 11.92 21.23
N LEU A 88 -3.69 12.66 21.39
CA LEU A 88 -4.66 12.86 20.31
C LEU A 88 -4.05 13.68 19.17
N ASP A 89 -3.36 14.77 19.49
CA ASP A 89 -2.72 15.64 18.50
C ASP A 89 -1.56 14.93 17.81
N ALA A 90 -0.76 14.16 18.57
CA ALA A 90 0.32 13.36 18.01
C ALA A 90 -0.20 12.36 16.95
N GLN A 91 -1.27 11.63 17.27
CA GLN A 91 -1.87 10.68 16.35
C GLN A 91 -2.52 11.38 15.14
N LYS A 92 -3.27 12.45 15.37
CA LYS A 92 -3.89 13.23 14.29
C LYS A 92 -2.85 13.80 13.32
N TYR A 93 -1.78 14.39 13.86
CA TYR A 93 -0.74 14.98 13.03
C TYR A 93 -0.07 13.93 12.13
N VAL A 94 0.38 12.82 12.73
CA VAL A 94 1.06 11.74 11.99
C VAL A 94 0.14 11.12 10.94
N THR A 95 -1.09 10.77 11.31
CA THR A 95 -2.02 10.13 10.37
C THR A 95 -2.43 11.07 9.23
N SER A 96 -2.67 12.36 9.51
CA SER A 96 -2.99 13.36 8.50
C SER A 96 -1.84 13.55 7.51
N LEU A 97 -0.61 13.69 8.02
CA LEU A 97 0.58 13.84 7.17
C LEU A 97 0.76 12.65 6.22
N TYR A 98 0.74 11.43 6.75
CA TYR A 98 0.96 10.24 5.93
C TYR A 98 -0.19 9.93 4.97
N SER A 99 -1.43 10.28 5.33
CA SER A 99 -2.57 10.23 4.42
C SER A 99 -2.38 11.17 3.23
N ALA A 100 -2.00 12.42 3.48
CA ALA A 100 -1.75 13.40 2.42
C ALA A 100 -0.58 13.00 1.51
N LEU A 101 0.51 12.49 2.08
CA LEU A 101 1.66 11.99 1.30
C LEU A 101 1.29 10.79 0.44
N ALA A 102 0.45 9.88 0.94
CA ALA A 102 -0.04 8.74 0.16
C ALA A 102 -0.95 9.19 -1.00
N GLU A 103 -1.80 10.20 -0.80
CA GLU A 103 -2.62 10.78 -1.86
C GLU A 103 -1.76 11.48 -2.93
N LEU A 104 -0.76 12.25 -2.54
CA LEU A 104 0.20 12.86 -3.48
C LEU A 104 0.95 11.79 -4.28
N ALA A 105 1.39 10.71 -3.63
CA ALA A 105 2.04 9.60 -4.31
C ALA A 105 1.11 8.89 -5.31
N LEU A 106 -0.17 8.74 -4.97
CA LEU A 106 -1.18 8.16 -5.86
C LEU A 106 -1.41 9.02 -7.10
N LEU A 107 -1.53 10.35 -6.94
CA LEU A 107 -1.66 11.31 -8.05
C LEU A 107 -0.44 11.26 -8.99
N ASN A 108 0.74 10.94 -8.48
CA ASN A 108 1.98 10.81 -9.24
C ASN A 108 2.32 9.37 -9.64
N SER A 109 1.40 8.42 -9.48
CA SER A 109 1.65 6.98 -9.71
C SER A 109 1.97 6.60 -11.15
N SER A 110 1.74 7.47 -12.12
CA SER A 110 2.17 7.30 -13.51
C SER A 110 3.67 7.56 -13.74
N LYS A 111 4.36 8.15 -12.76
CA LYS A 111 5.81 8.44 -12.77
C LYS A 111 6.52 7.57 -11.74
N PRO A 112 7.85 7.36 -11.86
CA PRO A 112 8.60 6.67 -10.82
C PRO A 112 8.50 7.37 -9.46
N LEU A 113 8.07 6.67 -8.41
CA LEU A 113 7.96 7.24 -7.04
C LEU A 113 9.29 7.76 -6.51
N LYS A 114 10.42 7.29 -7.06
CA LYS A 114 11.74 7.83 -6.76
C LYS A 114 11.87 9.33 -7.06
N ASN A 115 11.08 9.86 -8.00
CA ASN A 115 11.09 11.29 -8.31
C ASN A 115 10.65 12.11 -7.09
N LEU A 116 9.60 11.69 -6.37
CA LEU A 116 9.15 12.35 -5.14
C LEU A 116 10.23 12.36 -4.04
N VAL A 117 11.11 11.36 -4.02
CA VAL A 117 12.26 11.33 -3.10
C VAL A 117 13.34 12.31 -3.58
N ASN A 118 13.58 12.41 -4.88
CA ASN A 118 14.63 13.26 -5.45
C ASN A 118 14.25 14.75 -5.45
N GLU A 119 12.97 15.07 -5.40
CA GLU A 119 12.45 16.46 -5.30
C GLU A 119 12.72 17.09 -3.94
N GLN A 120 13.16 16.30 -2.95
CA GLN A 120 13.47 16.82 -1.61
C GLN A 120 14.76 17.67 -1.66
N THR A 121 14.71 18.81 -0.95
CA THR A 121 15.85 19.76 -0.89
C THR A 121 17.12 19.07 -0.42
N PRO A 122 18.21 19.08 -1.23
CA PRO A 122 19.49 18.55 -0.80
C PRO A 122 19.97 19.21 0.50
N GLY A 123 20.43 18.40 1.46
CA GLY A 123 20.83 18.87 2.79
C GLY A 123 19.69 19.24 3.74
N GLY A 124 18.42 19.20 3.29
CA GLY A 124 17.26 19.44 4.13
C GLY A 124 16.91 18.24 5.04
N LEU A 125 15.98 18.46 5.99
CA LEU A 125 15.59 17.46 6.98
C LEU A 125 15.03 16.17 6.35
N ASN A 126 14.24 16.29 5.28
CA ASN A 126 13.69 15.13 4.56
C ASN A 126 14.80 14.31 3.90
N TRP A 127 15.81 14.99 3.32
CA TRP A 127 16.98 14.35 2.73
C TRP A 127 17.84 13.64 3.78
N GLN A 128 18.04 14.27 4.93
CA GLN A 128 18.71 13.64 6.07
C GLN A 128 17.97 12.38 6.51
N GLY A 129 16.65 12.45 6.74
CA GLY A 129 15.86 11.30 7.18
C GLY A 129 15.95 10.10 6.24
N VAL A 130 15.86 10.33 4.93
CA VAL A 130 16.04 9.25 3.94
C VAL A 130 17.44 8.62 4.02
N ASN A 131 18.49 9.44 4.14
CA ASN A 131 19.86 8.94 4.15
C ASN A 131 20.19 8.18 5.45
N ASP A 132 19.68 8.64 6.58
CA ASP A 132 19.86 7.94 7.86
C ASP A 132 19.19 6.57 7.84
N LEU A 133 17.96 6.47 7.34
CA LEU A 133 17.27 5.19 7.17
C LEU A 133 17.95 4.27 6.15
N ARG A 134 18.58 4.83 5.10
CA ARG A 134 19.40 4.05 4.16
C ARG A 134 20.65 3.47 4.84
N LYS A 135 21.39 4.28 5.62
CA LYS A 135 22.56 3.83 6.39
C LYS A 135 22.20 2.71 7.37
N LEU A 136 21.02 2.82 8.01
CA LEU A 136 20.47 1.79 8.91
C LEU A 136 19.91 0.57 8.17
N SER A 137 20.01 0.53 6.84
CA SER A 137 19.49 -0.56 6.00
C SER A 137 17.98 -0.80 6.12
N PHE A 138 17.19 0.19 6.60
CA PHE A 138 15.76 0.06 6.84
C PHE A 138 15.01 -0.45 5.59
N TYR A 139 15.24 0.15 4.43
CA TYR A 139 14.56 -0.23 3.19
C TYR A 139 14.94 -1.64 2.71
N LYS A 140 16.20 -2.06 2.93
CA LYS A 140 16.66 -3.44 2.65
C LYS A 140 15.99 -4.46 3.58
N LEU A 141 15.81 -4.10 4.85
CA LEU A 141 15.12 -4.96 5.83
C LEU A 141 13.64 -5.11 5.49
N LEU A 142 12.99 -4.04 5.03
CA LEU A 142 11.61 -4.08 4.55
C LEU A 142 11.47 -5.05 3.36
N GLU A 143 12.33 -4.95 2.35
CA GLU A 143 12.34 -5.86 1.21
C GLU A 143 12.60 -7.32 1.63
N LYS A 144 13.54 -7.53 2.56
CA LYS A 144 13.81 -8.86 3.13
C LYS A 144 12.58 -9.45 3.83
N SER A 145 11.82 -8.62 4.54
CA SER A 145 10.55 -9.02 5.17
C SER A 145 9.50 -9.40 4.12
N LEU A 146 9.34 -8.59 3.07
CA LEU A 146 8.45 -8.89 1.94
C LEU A 146 8.77 -10.24 1.31
N ASN A 147 10.05 -10.53 1.08
CA ASN A 147 10.49 -11.81 0.52
C ASN A 147 10.13 -13.00 1.43
N LYS A 148 10.16 -12.83 2.76
CA LYS A 148 9.70 -13.86 3.70
C LYS A 148 8.18 -14.05 3.62
N ILE A 149 7.40 -12.98 3.58
CA ILE A 149 5.93 -13.05 3.40
C ILE A 149 5.60 -13.76 2.09
N TYR A 150 6.26 -13.39 0.99
CA TYR A 150 6.05 -13.99 -0.33
C TYR A 150 6.32 -15.50 -0.34
N LYS A 151 7.33 -15.97 0.39
CA LYS A 151 7.64 -17.42 0.48
C LYS A 151 6.55 -18.21 1.21
N ARG A 152 5.76 -17.58 2.07
CA ARG A 152 4.67 -18.23 2.82
C ARG A 152 3.37 -18.33 2.03
N LEU A 153 3.20 -17.56 0.97
CA LEU A 153 2.04 -17.58 0.07
C LEU A 153 2.15 -18.68 -1.00
#